data_3ac7a755b7fbd665b5526e251edf3eb6
#
_entry.id   3ac7a755b7fbd665b5526e251edf3eb6
#
_cell.length_a   1.000
_cell.length_b   1.000
_cell.length_c   1.000
_cell.angle_alpha   90.00
_cell.angle_beta   90.00
_cell.angle_gamma   90.00
#
_symmetry.space_group_name_H-M   'P 1'
#
loop_
_entity.id
_entity.type
_entity.pdbx_description
1 polymer ?
#
loop_
_entity_poly.entity_id
_entity_poly.type
_entity_poly.pdbx_seq_one_letter_code
_entity_poly.pdbx_strand_id
1 'polypeptide(L)'
;MSDVIVDTREIERRTIRRSDWVACNAAFIDCRTPGSDRKENYAFIGAGVSQNPNQVVNLTENHGFNTGAAGMPNGISNNLHLHFTAEVFINLGGEFRLRWGVDGTEGEYVSHDGDIISIPTWIFRGFTNEGPDEGILYTVLGRDVTGGIIWGPSVLKEAESYGLHLTADNQLIDTVAGDELPDDVALITPMKQRYIDELTSYSVEELRSRVVQPGDRVYSSSALLCTAVEGGAADLALVIGYGMSENRRQVPSIHEPHSFNLAWVRAAAGQGVLRHRHDQTQALLVKSGRWDITLNGDPSTTVTIGAGDSFSVPQGSWRSYVCVDGGDTGAGEILVINGGDDRVTLEWAPEVVSAAADADWTIDPNGYLAPLGVMLTATEDD
;
A
#
# COMPACT_ATOMS: atom_id res chain seq x y z
N MET A 1 24.15 3.27 10.71
CA MET A 1 23.94 2.88 9.29
C MET A 1 24.99 3.52 8.40
N SER A 2 25.49 2.84 7.35
CA SER A 2 26.34 3.49 6.34
C SER A 2 25.47 4.38 5.45
N ASP A 3 26.01 5.49 4.95
CA ASP A 3 25.26 6.37 4.06
C ASP A 3 24.98 5.68 2.73
N VAL A 4 23.70 5.65 2.35
CA VAL A 4 23.23 5.18 1.05
C VAL A 4 23.03 6.39 0.18
N ILE A 5 23.84 6.53 -0.88
CA ILE A 5 23.74 7.61 -1.85
C ILE A 5 22.91 7.12 -3.05
N VAL A 6 21.91 7.88 -3.40
CA VAL A 6 20.99 7.58 -4.50
C VAL A 6 21.25 8.59 -5.62
N ASP A 7 21.68 8.13 -6.79
CA ASP A 7 21.92 9.01 -7.93
C ASP A 7 20.63 9.41 -8.66
N THR A 8 20.71 10.38 -9.54
CA THR A 8 19.56 10.92 -10.29
C THR A 8 18.86 9.84 -11.13
N ARG A 9 19.62 8.90 -11.73
CA ARG A 9 19.05 7.83 -12.54
C ARG A 9 18.25 6.86 -11.68
N GLU A 10 18.75 6.55 -10.48
CA GLU A 10 18.03 5.69 -9.53
C GLU A 10 16.79 6.37 -8.98
N ILE A 11 16.83 7.68 -8.74
CA ILE A 11 15.65 8.47 -8.34
C ILE A 11 14.58 8.43 -9.43
N GLU A 12 14.96 8.64 -10.69
CA GLU A 12 14.03 8.55 -11.83
C GLU A 12 13.42 7.15 -11.93
N ARG A 13 14.23 6.10 -11.82
CA ARG A 13 13.78 4.71 -11.86
C ARG A 13 12.78 4.37 -10.75
N ARG A 14 12.95 4.96 -9.56
CA ARG A 14 12.10 4.75 -8.39
C ARG A 14 10.86 5.65 -8.35
N THR A 15 10.76 6.59 -9.29
CA THR A 15 9.59 7.44 -9.46
C THR A 15 8.63 6.77 -10.44
N ILE A 16 7.46 6.36 -9.98
CA ILE A 16 6.42 5.75 -10.78
C ILE A 16 5.31 6.78 -10.95
N ARG A 17 5.29 7.44 -12.10
CA ARG A 17 4.27 8.44 -12.39
C ARG A 17 2.98 7.78 -12.83
N ARG A 18 1.85 8.45 -12.61
CA ARG A 18 0.54 7.97 -13.10
C ARG A 18 0.55 7.72 -14.61
N SER A 19 1.31 8.49 -15.38
CA SER A 19 1.51 8.32 -16.81
C SER A 19 2.32 7.06 -17.20
N ASP A 20 3.08 6.48 -16.28
CA ASP A 20 3.97 5.35 -16.51
C ASP A 20 3.31 4.00 -16.17
N TRP A 21 2.04 4.05 -15.79
CA TRP A 21 1.27 2.85 -15.47
C TRP A 21 0.99 2.04 -16.73
N VAL A 22 1.40 0.80 -16.75
CA VAL A 22 1.21 -0.11 -17.89
C VAL A 22 0.18 -1.16 -17.51
N ALA A 23 -1.00 -1.06 -18.15
CA ALA A 23 -2.10 -1.99 -17.92
C ALA A 23 -1.80 -3.37 -18.49
N CYS A 24 -2.16 -4.42 -17.72
CA CYS A 24 -2.24 -5.79 -18.20
C CYS A 24 -3.71 -6.25 -18.10
N ASN A 25 -4.38 -6.37 -19.24
CA ASN A 25 -5.78 -6.82 -19.28
C ASN A 25 -5.90 -8.35 -19.18
N ALA A 26 -4.81 -9.08 -19.39
CA ALA A 26 -4.73 -10.53 -19.29
C ALA A 26 -3.92 -10.99 -18.06
N ALA A 27 -4.02 -10.28 -16.95
CA ALA A 27 -3.26 -10.60 -15.74
C ALA A 27 -3.79 -11.84 -15.01
N PHE A 28 -5.06 -12.19 -15.18
CA PHE A 28 -5.77 -13.18 -14.36
C PHE A 28 -6.65 -14.09 -15.21
N ILE A 29 -6.98 -15.25 -14.64
CA ILE A 29 -7.80 -16.27 -15.32
C ILE A 29 -9.20 -15.80 -15.73
N ASP A 30 -9.70 -14.74 -15.13
CA ASP A 30 -11.01 -14.18 -15.46
C ASP A 30 -10.99 -13.11 -16.57
N CYS A 31 -9.85 -12.92 -17.25
CA CYS A 31 -9.65 -11.84 -18.22
C CYS A 31 -10.53 -11.91 -19.48
N ARG A 32 -11.22 -13.02 -19.75
CA ARG A 32 -12.17 -13.20 -20.84
C ARG A 32 -13.59 -13.47 -20.39
N THR A 33 -13.81 -13.57 -19.08
CA THR A 33 -15.16 -13.81 -18.58
C THR A 33 -15.98 -12.53 -18.64
N PRO A 34 -17.26 -12.58 -19.05
CA PRO A 34 -18.10 -11.39 -19.13
C PRO A 34 -18.16 -10.65 -17.79
N GLY A 35 -17.95 -9.34 -17.86
CA GLY A 35 -17.89 -8.50 -16.66
C GLY A 35 -16.54 -8.44 -15.97
N SER A 36 -15.50 -9.16 -16.46
CA SER A 36 -14.11 -9.04 -15.99
C SER A 36 -13.13 -8.73 -17.13
N ASP A 37 -13.58 -8.79 -18.35
CA ASP A 37 -12.82 -8.69 -19.61
C ASP A 37 -12.25 -7.30 -19.90
N ARG A 38 -12.60 -6.28 -19.12
CA ARG A 38 -12.08 -4.90 -19.26
C ARG A 38 -11.36 -4.43 -18.00
N LYS A 39 -10.99 -5.35 -17.13
CA LYS A 39 -10.19 -5.06 -15.94
C LYS A 39 -8.74 -4.81 -16.36
N GLU A 40 -8.15 -3.77 -15.81
CA GLU A 40 -6.74 -3.42 -15.96
C GLU A 40 -5.99 -3.73 -14.67
N ASN A 41 -4.92 -4.49 -14.76
CA ASN A 41 -4.03 -4.76 -13.63
C ASN A 41 -2.71 -4.03 -13.82
N TYR A 42 -2.23 -3.40 -12.75
CA TYR A 42 -0.97 -2.68 -12.70
C TYR A 42 -0.09 -3.28 -11.59
N ALA A 43 1.22 -3.40 -11.85
CA ALA A 43 2.19 -3.86 -10.85
C ALA A 43 3.31 -2.81 -10.73
N PHE A 44 3.43 -2.20 -9.56
CA PHE A 44 4.39 -1.11 -9.32
C PHE A 44 5.64 -1.62 -8.60
N ILE A 45 5.47 -2.31 -7.48
CA ILE A 45 6.56 -2.93 -6.71
C ILE A 45 6.22 -4.42 -6.59
N GLY A 46 7.08 -5.26 -7.15
CA GLY A 46 6.85 -6.70 -7.22
C GLY A 46 5.71 -7.09 -8.17
N ALA A 47 5.65 -8.35 -8.54
CA ALA A 47 4.65 -8.87 -9.48
C ALA A 47 3.26 -9.07 -8.84
N GLY A 48 3.16 -8.94 -7.52
CA GLY A 48 1.92 -9.18 -6.78
C GLY A 48 1.45 -10.63 -6.93
N VAL A 49 0.24 -10.78 -7.48
CA VAL A 49 -0.40 -12.08 -7.73
C VAL A 49 -0.74 -12.29 -9.21
N SER A 50 -0.16 -11.50 -10.11
CA SER A 50 -0.39 -11.65 -11.55
C SER A 50 -0.02 -13.05 -12.03
N GLN A 51 -0.86 -13.63 -12.87
CA GLN A 51 -0.71 -14.94 -13.48
C GLN A 51 -0.11 -14.87 -14.88
N ASN A 52 0.15 -13.65 -15.35
CA ASN A 52 0.73 -13.41 -16.65
C ASN A 52 2.23 -13.08 -16.50
N PRO A 53 3.13 -13.91 -17.03
CA PRO A 53 4.58 -13.66 -16.94
C PRO A 53 5.03 -12.40 -17.72
N ASN A 54 4.21 -11.88 -18.61
CA ASN A 54 4.48 -10.67 -19.37
C ASN A 54 3.95 -9.39 -18.69
N GLN A 55 3.41 -9.49 -17.45
CA GLN A 55 3.04 -8.32 -16.67
C GLN A 55 4.24 -7.39 -16.49
N VAL A 56 4.09 -6.13 -16.92
CA VAL A 56 5.10 -5.11 -16.64
C VAL A 56 5.11 -4.79 -15.15
N VAL A 57 6.29 -4.84 -14.54
CA VAL A 57 6.54 -4.48 -13.14
C VAL A 57 7.53 -3.33 -13.13
N ASN A 58 7.18 -2.20 -12.53
CA ASN A 58 8.06 -1.02 -12.52
C ASN A 58 9.33 -1.26 -11.67
N LEU A 59 9.17 -1.84 -10.47
CA LEU A 59 10.26 -2.16 -9.56
C LEU A 59 10.18 -3.62 -9.11
N THR A 60 11.26 -4.36 -9.31
CA THR A 60 11.33 -5.80 -9.00
C THR A 60 12.10 -6.10 -7.72
N GLU A 61 12.73 -5.10 -7.09
CA GLU A 61 13.46 -5.27 -5.84
C GLU A 61 12.52 -5.54 -4.67
N ASN A 62 12.95 -6.41 -3.77
CA ASN A 62 12.24 -6.76 -2.56
C ASN A 62 12.00 -5.55 -1.64
N HIS A 63 10.77 -5.37 -1.21
CA HIS A 63 10.37 -4.32 -0.28
C HIS A 63 9.75 -4.87 1.01
N GLY A 64 9.54 -6.20 1.10
CA GLY A 64 8.74 -6.82 2.15
C GLY A 64 7.23 -6.73 1.88
N PHE A 65 6.85 -6.06 0.79
CA PHE A 65 5.48 -5.94 0.30
C PHE A 65 5.48 -5.73 -1.22
N ASN A 66 4.32 -5.95 -1.84
CA ASN A 66 4.07 -5.62 -3.23
C ASN A 66 3.04 -4.49 -3.31
N THR A 67 3.11 -3.67 -4.36
CA THR A 67 2.09 -2.67 -4.67
C THR A 67 1.64 -2.76 -6.12
N GLY A 68 0.35 -2.52 -6.34
CA GLY A 68 -0.26 -2.54 -7.65
C GLY A 68 -1.57 -1.76 -7.64
N ALA A 69 -2.33 -1.89 -8.71
CA ALA A 69 -3.68 -1.35 -8.78
C ALA A 69 -4.57 -2.16 -9.70
N ALA A 70 -5.88 -2.09 -9.48
CA ALA A 70 -6.91 -2.52 -10.40
C ALA A 70 -7.66 -1.28 -10.92
N GLY A 71 -7.59 -1.06 -12.26
CA GLY A 71 -8.41 -0.08 -12.97
C GLY A 71 -9.65 -0.78 -13.53
N MET A 72 -10.84 -0.24 -13.27
CA MET A 72 -12.08 -0.93 -13.62
C MET A 72 -13.13 0.07 -14.07
N PRO A 73 -13.60 -0.04 -15.33
CA PRO A 73 -14.81 0.67 -15.78
C PRO A 73 -16.04 0.26 -14.98
N ASN A 74 -17.12 1.06 -15.07
CA ASN A 74 -18.41 0.71 -14.48
C ASN A 74 -18.87 -0.70 -14.85
N GLY A 75 -19.35 -1.44 -13.87
CA GLY A 75 -19.88 -2.81 -13.99
C GLY A 75 -18.81 -3.89 -14.14
N ILE A 76 -17.52 -3.53 -14.12
CA ILE A 76 -16.44 -4.52 -14.20
C ILE A 76 -16.08 -5.04 -12.82
N SER A 77 -15.83 -6.35 -12.76
CA SER A 77 -15.55 -7.11 -11.53
C SER A 77 -14.17 -7.73 -11.54
N ASN A 78 -13.57 -7.84 -10.39
CA ASN A 78 -12.57 -8.84 -10.07
C ASN A 78 -13.28 -9.97 -9.32
N ASN A 79 -13.21 -11.20 -9.88
CA ASN A 79 -14.02 -12.30 -9.39
C ASN A 79 -13.52 -12.86 -8.04
N LEU A 80 -14.32 -13.75 -7.43
CA LEU A 80 -14.05 -14.31 -6.11
C LEU A 80 -12.76 -15.13 -6.07
N HIS A 81 -11.87 -14.73 -5.20
CA HIS A 81 -10.56 -15.33 -5.00
C HIS A 81 -10.07 -15.11 -3.58
N LEU A 82 -9.05 -15.84 -3.16
CA LEU A 82 -8.37 -15.63 -1.87
C LEU A 82 -6.85 -15.52 -2.04
N HIS A 83 -6.20 -14.91 -1.06
CA HIS A 83 -4.74 -14.79 -0.98
C HIS A 83 -4.17 -15.42 0.29
N PHE A 84 -2.87 -15.75 0.23
CA PHE A 84 -2.10 -16.29 1.36
C PHE A 84 -1.49 -15.18 2.23
N THR A 85 -1.40 -13.96 1.70
CA THR A 85 -0.86 -12.79 2.38
C THR A 85 -1.97 -11.78 2.66
N ALA A 86 -1.77 -10.90 3.64
CA ALA A 86 -2.65 -9.78 3.88
C ALA A 86 -2.71 -8.88 2.64
N GLU A 87 -3.90 -8.38 2.35
CA GLU A 87 -4.13 -7.42 1.27
C GLU A 87 -4.86 -6.20 1.81
N VAL A 88 -4.47 -5.04 1.31
CA VAL A 88 -5.12 -3.78 1.63
C VAL A 88 -5.48 -3.07 0.35
N PHE A 89 -6.73 -2.63 0.26
CA PHE A 89 -7.19 -1.75 -0.81
C PHE A 89 -7.22 -0.31 -0.34
N ILE A 90 -6.74 0.59 -1.17
CA ILE A 90 -6.87 2.03 -1.04
C ILE A 90 -7.71 2.50 -2.23
N ASN A 91 -8.92 2.97 -1.99
CA ASN A 91 -9.78 3.48 -3.05
C ASN A 91 -9.29 4.87 -3.48
N LEU A 92 -8.85 4.98 -4.73
CA LEU A 92 -8.36 6.23 -5.33
C LEU A 92 -9.37 6.87 -6.29
N GLY A 93 -10.62 6.42 -6.24
CA GLY A 93 -11.73 6.90 -7.04
C GLY A 93 -12.59 5.76 -7.56
N GLY A 94 -13.87 6.00 -7.72
CA GLY A 94 -14.88 5.01 -8.03
C GLY A 94 -15.68 4.59 -6.80
N GLU A 95 -16.70 3.77 -7.04
CA GLU A 95 -17.52 3.16 -6.01
C GLU A 95 -17.43 1.65 -6.15
N PHE A 96 -16.75 0.99 -5.20
CA PHE A 96 -16.47 -0.43 -5.29
C PHE A 96 -17.30 -1.21 -4.29
N ARG A 97 -18.16 -2.12 -4.79
CA ARG A 97 -18.81 -3.12 -3.95
C ARG A 97 -17.89 -4.32 -3.78
N LEU A 98 -17.35 -4.51 -2.57
CA LEU A 98 -16.69 -5.72 -2.13
C LEU A 98 -17.75 -6.74 -1.70
N ARG A 99 -17.55 -8.01 -2.08
CA ARG A 99 -18.35 -9.16 -1.63
C ARG A 99 -17.41 -10.25 -1.16
N TRP A 100 -17.83 -11.03 -0.19
CA TRP A 100 -17.02 -12.13 0.34
C TRP A 100 -17.83 -13.39 0.60
N GLY A 101 -17.10 -14.49 0.89
CA GLY A 101 -17.59 -15.86 0.89
C GLY A 101 -17.32 -16.55 -0.45
N VAL A 102 -17.38 -17.87 -0.48
CA VAL A 102 -17.02 -18.66 -1.66
C VAL A 102 -17.92 -18.38 -2.88
N ASP A 103 -19.13 -17.96 -2.64
CA ASP A 103 -20.14 -17.55 -3.63
C ASP A 103 -20.46 -16.03 -3.57
N GLY A 104 -19.76 -15.29 -2.70
CA GLY A 104 -19.93 -13.84 -2.55
C GLY A 104 -21.21 -13.43 -1.83
N THR A 105 -21.80 -14.30 -1.00
CA THR A 105 -23.08 -14.05 -0.31
C THR A 105 -22.96 -13.92 1.20
N GLU A 106 -21.77 -14.09 1.79
CA GLU A 106 -21.59 -13.95 3.24
C GLU A 106 -21.70 -12.49 3.72
N GLY A 107 -21.33 -11.54 2.86
CA GLY A 107 -21.51 -10.12 3.14
C GLY A 107 -20.98 -9.23 2.02
N GLU A 108 -21.24 -7.94 2.16
CA GLU A 108 -20.76 -6.91 1.24
C GLU A 108 -20.46 -5.59 1.94
N TYR A 109 -19.62 -4.78 1.32
CA TYR A 109 -19.29 -3.42 1.70
C TYR A 109 -19.10 -2.56 0.46
N VAL A 110 -19.66 -1.36 0.44
CA VAL A 110 -19.45 -0.38 -0.64
C VAL A 110 -18.40 0.62 -0.20
N SER A 111 -17.28 0.63 -0.93
CA SER A 111 -16.13 1.49 -0.72
C SER A 111 -16.20 2.73 -1.59
N HIS A 112 -15.82 3.87 -1.02
CA HIS A 112 -15.75 5.17 -1.68
C HIS A 112 -14.34 5.73 -1.69
N ASP A 113 -14.13 6.82 -2.42
CA ASP A 113 -12.82 7.46 -2.54
C ASP A 113 -12.18 7.77 -1.18
N GLY A 114 -10.96 7.33 -1.01
CA GLY A 114 -10.15 7.49 0.21
C GLY A 114 -10.35 6.40 1.26
N ASP A 115 -11.30 5.49 1.12
CA ASP A 115 -11.42 4.34 2.03
C ASP A 115 -10.20 3.43 1.94
N ILE A 116 -9.77 2.93 3.10
CA ILE A 116 -8.77 1.86 3.20
C ILE A 116 -9.46 0.63 3.77
N ILE A 117 -9.27 -0.51 3.12
CA ILE A 117 -9.91 -1.77 3.50
C ILE A 117 -8.84 -2.83 3.65
N SER A 118 -8.69 -3.38 4.86
CA SER A 118 -7.82 -4.52 5.13
C SER A 118 -8.60 -5.81 4.96
N ILE A 119 -8.15 -6.66 4.05
CA ILE A 119 -8.75 -7.96 3.77
C ILE A 119 -7.98 -9.05 4.52
N PRO A 120 -8.64 -9.86 5.37
CA PRO A 120 -8.01 -11.01 6.00
C PRO A 120 -7.51 -12.03 4.96
N THR A 121 -6.47 -12.78 5.31
CA THR A 121 -6.04 -13.95 4.52
C THR A 121 -7.10 -15.05 4.55
N TRP A 122 -7.10 -15.92 3.55
CA TRP A 122 -7.97 -17.09 3.47
C TRP A 122 -9.47 -16.78 3.48
N ILE A 123 -9.88 -15.62 2.97
CA ILE A 123 -11.26 -15.26 2.69
C ILE A 123 -11.45 -15.12 1.17
N PHE A 124 -12.45 -15.77 0.61
CA PHE A 124 -12.88 -15.48 -0.76
C PHE A 124 -13.50 -14.09 -0.79
N ARG A 125 -12.99 -13.22 -1.66
CA ARG A 125 -13.54 -11.89 -1.91
C ARG A 125 -13.43 -11.55 -3.38
N GLY A 126 -14.30 -10.67 -3.81
CA GLY A 126 -14.32 -10.06 -5.13
C GLY A 126 -14.86 -8.65 -5.02
N PHE A 127 -14.63 -7.83 -6.02
CA PHE A 127 -15.09 -6.45 -6.02
C PHE A 127 -15.54 -6.02 -7.41
N THR A 128 -16.52 -5.13 -7.45
CA THR A 128 -17.12 -4.60 -8.68
C THR A 128 -17.13 -3.08 -8.59
N ASN A 129 -16.68 -2.38 -9.63
CA ASN A 129 -16.90 -0.94 -9.70
C ASN A 129 -18.36 -0.66 -10.12
N GLU A 130 -19.14 -0.08 -9.23
CA GLU A 130 -20.53 0.33 -9.47
C GLU A 130 -20.67 1.83 -9.69
N GLY A 131 -19.58 2.59 -9.51
CA GLY A 131 -19.53 4.01 -9.82
C GLY A 131 -19.72 4.30 -11.30
N PRO A 132 -20.16 5.51 -11.67
CA PRO A 132 -20.47 5.87 -13.06
C PRO A 132 -19.21 5.93 -13.95
N ASP A 133 -18.04 6.17 -13.35
CA ASP A 133 -16.78 6.37 -14.04
C ASP A 133 -15.83 5.20 -13.78
N GLU A 134 -14.66 5.23 -14.42
CA GLU A 134 -13.56 4.33 -14.12
C GLU A 134 -13.11 4.49 -12.67
N GLY A 135 -13.00 3.39 -11.95
CA GLY A 135 -12.51 3.34 -10.58
C GLY A 135 -11.12 2.74 -10.49
N ILE A 136 -10.36 3.19 -9.49
CA ILE A 136 -9.01 2.69 -9.20
C ILE A 136 -8.95 2.20 -7.75
N LEU A 137 -8.67 0.91 -7.58
CA LEU A 137 -8.23 0.35 -6.29
C LEU A 137 -6.72 0.15 -6.32
N TYR A 138 -5.99 0.94 -5.55
CA TYR A 138 -4.58 0.69 -5.28
C TYR A 138 -4.46 -0.41 -4.23
N THR A 139 -3.53 -1.34 -4.43
CA THR A 139 -3.39 -2.52 -3.58
C THR A 139 -2.01 -2.60 -2.95
N VAL A 140 -1.96 -3.05 -1.70
CA VAL A 140 -0.73 -3.43 -1.01
C VAL A 140 -0.87 -4.87 -0.55
N LEU A 141 0.05 -5.73 -0.95
CA LEU A 141 0.11 -7.14 -0.55
C LEU A 141 1.33 -7.36 0.34
N GLY A 142 1.15 -8.01 1.47
CA GLY A 142 2.26 -8.33 2.37
C GLY A 142 3.24 -9.34 1.78
N ARG A 143 4.53 -9.21 2.19
CA ARG A 143 5.67 -10.02 1.75
C ARG A 143 6.06 -9.81 0.28
N ASP A 144 7.30 -10.20 -0.06
CA ASP A 144 7.78 -10.18 -1.45
C ASP A 144 7.23 -11.34 -2.27
N VAL A 145 7.08 -12.51 -1.65
CA VAL A 145 6.48 -13.70 -2.26
C VAL A 145 5.07 -13.86 -1.71
N THR A 146 4.08 -13.57 -2.54
CA THR A 146 2.65 -13.61 -2.17
C THR A 146 2.06 -15.02 -2.11
N GLY A 147 2.70 -16.00 -2.78
CA GLY A 147 2.20 -17.38 -2.90
C GLY A 147 1.12 -17.55 -3.98
N GLY A 148 0.75 -16.46 -4.67
CA GLY A 148 -0.24 -16.50 -5.74
C GLY A 148 -1.69 -16.29 -5.25
N ILE A 149 -2.62 -16.85 -5.99
CA ILE A 149 -4.06 -16.61 -5.85
C ILE A 149 -4.83 -17.93 -5.99
N ILE A 150 -5.84 -18.15 -5.17
CA ILE A 150 -6.80 -19.26 -5.31
C ILE A 150 -8.14 -18.68 -5.73
N TRP A 151 -8.62 -19.11 -6.88
CA TRP A 151 -9.91 -18.71 -7.42
C TRP A 151 -11.06 -19.51 -6.86
N GLY A 152 -12.23 -18.88 -6.76
CA GLY A 152 -13.46 -19.56 -6.42
C GLY A 152 -13.77 -20.69 -7.43
N PRO A 153 -14.35 -21.83 -6.98
CA PRO A 153 -14.65 -22.97 -7.85
C PRO A 153 -15.48 -22.62 -9.08
N SER A 154 -16.45 -21.71 -8.94
CA SER A 154 -17.29 -21.21 -10.04
C SER A 154 -16.50 -20.42 -11.07
N VAL A 155 -15.53 -19.61 -10.61
CA VAL A 155 -14.67 -18.78 -11.47
C VAL A 155 -13.79 -19.65 -12.36
N LEU A 156 -13.14 -20.68 -11.80
CA LEU A 156 -12.31 -21.62 -12.57
C LEU A 156 -13.13 -22.36 -13.63
N LYS A 157 -14.33 -22.82 -13.26
CA LYS A 157 -15.23 -23.50 -14.20
C LYS A 157 -15.72 -22.58 -15.32
N GLU A 158 -16.03 -21.34 -15.00
CA GLU A 158 -16.45 -20.37 -16.00
C GLU A 158 -15.30 -20.03 -16.95
N ALA A 159 -14.11 -19.75 -16.43
CA ALA A 159 -12.92 -19.43 -17.20
C ALA A 159 -12.56 -20.52 -18.23
N GLU A 160 -12.68 -21.81 -17.84
CA GLU A 160 -12.47 -22.94 -18.74
C GLU A 160 -13.38 -22.87 -19.98
N SER A 161 -14.63 -22.44 -19.82
CA SER A 161 -15.58 -22.29 -20.92
C SER A 161 -15.20 -21.15 -21.90
N TYR A 162 -14.30 -20.28 -21.51
CA TYR A 162 -13.72 -19.20 -22.32
C TYR A 162 -12.28 -19.50 -22.77
N GLY A 163 -11.83 -20.76 -22.64
CA GLY A 163 -10.50 -21.19 -23.09
C GLY A 163 -9.35 -20.73 -22.20
N LEU A 164 -9.63 -20.41 -20.94
CA LEU A 164 -8.65 -19.99 -19.95
C LEU A 164 -8.36 -21.11 -18.95
N HIS A 165 -7.09 -21.41 -18.72
CA HIS A 165 -6.63 -22.46 -17.83
C HIS A 165 -5.49 -21.94 -16.96
N LEU A 166 -5.32 -22.52 -15.75
CA LEU A 166 -4.18 -22.25 -14.89
C LEU A 166 -3.38 -23.52 -14.69
N THR A 167 -2.09 -23.42 -14.86
CA THR A 167 -1.16 -24.50 -14.50
C THR A 167 -1.03 -24.63 -12.98
N ALA A 168 -0.51 -25.73 -12.50
CA ALA A 168 -0.32 -26.00 -11.07
C ALA A 168 0.66 -24.99 -10.40
N ASP A 169 1.52 -24.34 -11.17
CA ASP A 169 2.42 -23.27 -10.76
C ASP A 169 1.85 -21.86 -10.99
N ASN A 170 0.51 -21.79 -11.20
CA ASN A 170 -0.25 -20.53 -11.27
C ASN A 170 0.05 -19.66 -12.50
N GLN A 171 0.43 -20.28 -13.63
CA GLN A 171 0.60 -19.60 -14.91
C GLN A 171 -0.67 -19.68 -15.75
N LEU A 172 -1.08 -18.55 -16.33
CA LEU A 172 -2.23 -18.45 -17.22
C LEU A 172 -1.90 -19.05 -18.58
N ILE A 173 -2.80 -19.89 -19.09
CA ILE A 173 -2.85 -20.37 -20.48
C ILE A 173 -4.15 -19.84 -21.10
N ASP A 174 -4.03 -19.06 -22.18
CA ASP A 174 -5.14 -18.48 -22.92
C ASP A 174 -5.20 -19.08 -24.33
N THR A 175 -5.95 -20.16 -24.49
CA THR A 175 -6.05 -20.88 -25.77
C THR A 175 -6.75 -20.05 -26.85
N VAL A 176 -7.54 -19.05 -26.47
CA VAL A 176 -8.17 -18.10 -27.43
C VAL A 176 -7.16 -17.09 -27.93
N ALA A 177 -6.16 -16.72 -27.12
CA ALA A 177 -5.03 -15.90 -27.56
C ALA A 177 -4.02 -16.67 -28.40
N GLY A 178 -4.13 -18.00 -28.45
CA GLY A 178 -3.26 -18.88 -29.24
C GLY A 178 -2.21 -19.62 -28.42
N ASP A 179 -2.31 -19.59 -27.09
CA ASP A 179 -1.44 -20.41 -26.25
C ASP A 179 -1.77 -21.91 -26.46
N GLU A 180 -0.75 -22.73 -26.48
CA GLU A 180 -0.92 -24.19 -26.51
C GLU A 180 -1.24 -24.71 -25.10
N LEU A 181 -2.24 -25.60 -24.99
CA LEU A 181 -2.52 -26.35 -23.79
C LEU A 181 -1.92 -27.76 -23.94
N PRO A 182 -0.75 -28.05 -23.35
CA PRO A 182 -0.14 -29.37 -23.47
C PRO A 182 -0.98 -30.46 -22.76
N ASP A 183 -1.06 -31.66 -23.34
CA ASP A 183 -1.86 -32.76 -22.81
C ASP A 183 -1.40 -33.25 -21.41
N ASP A 184 -0.12 -33.01 -21.07
CA ASP A 184 0.51 -33.49 -19.84
C ASP A 184 0.69 -32.35 -18.79
N VAL A 185 0.20 -31.14 -19.07
CA VAL A 185 0.32 -30.02 -18.11
C VAL A 185 -0.63 -30.25 -16.91
N ALA A 186 -0.07 -30.13 -15.72
CA ALA A 186 -0.87 -30.18 -14.51
C ALA A 186 -1.64 -28.87 -14.33
N LEU A 187 -2.97 -28.93 -14.33
CA LEU A 187 -3.84 -27.77 -14.10
C LEU A 187 -4.28 -27.66 -12.64
N ILE A 188 -4.49 -26.41 -12.19
CA ILE A 188 -5.14 -26.14 -10.90
C ILE A 188 -6.55 -26.74 -10.89
N THR A 189 -6.88 -27.44 -9.81
CA THR A 189 -8.23 -27.93 -9.56
C THR A 189 -8.94 -27.03 -8.54
N PRO A 190 -10.27 -26.88 -8.63
CA PRO A 190 -11.04 -26.13 -7.65
C PRO A 190 -10.81 -26.63 -6.21
N MET A 191 -10.80 -25.71 -5.25
CA MET A 191 -10.72 -26.04 -3.83
C MET A 191 -11.85 -27.01 -3.47
N LYS A 192 -11.49 -28.11 -2.78
CA LYS A 192 -12.48 -29.13 -2.36
C LYS A 192 -13.39 -28.55 -1.28
N GLN A 193 -14.66 -28.93 -1.32
CA GLN A 193 -15.69 -28.44 -0.39
C GLN A 193 -15.27 -28.57 1.08
N ARG A 194 -14.66 -29.69 1.48
CA ARG A 194 -14.18 -29.87 2.85
C ARG A 194 -13.22 -28.80 3.35
N TYR A 195 -12.40 -28.22 2.46
CA TYR A 195 -11.49 -27.10 2.81
C TYR A 195 -12.20 -25.76 2.82
N ILE A 196 -13.21 -25.60 1.96
CA ILE A 196 -14.09 -24.43 1.97
C ILE A 196 -14.87 -24.37 3.28
N ASP A 197 -15.37 -25.51 3.76
CA ASP A 197 -16.13 -25.61 5.02
C ASP A 197 -15.26 -25.30 6.26
N GLU A 198 -13.93 -25.35 6.15
CA GLU A 198 -12.98 -25.02 7.21
C GLU A 198 -12.56 -23.54 7.19
N LEU A 199 -12.93 -22.76 6.15
CA LEU A 199 -12.58 -21.35 6.07
C LEU A 199 -13.35 -20.54 7.15
N THR A 200 -12.70 -19.49 7.65
CA THR A 200 -13.35 -18.56 8.57
C THR A 200 -14.38 -17.74 7.82
N SER A 201 -15.61 -17.75 8.31
CA SER A 201 -16.65 -16.81 7.87
C SER A 201 -16.54 -15.51 8.64
N TYR A 202 -16.77 -14.40 7.97
CA TYR A 202 -16.70 -13.05 8.54
C TYR A 202 -18.04 -12.36 8.40
N SER A 203 -18.58 -11.87 9.51
CA SER A 203 -19.75 -11.02 9.51
C SER A 203 -19.44 -9.65 8.85
N VAL A 204 -20.49 -8.95 8.47
CA VAL A 204 -20.36 -7.58 7.94
C VAL A 204 -19.73 -6.64 8.97
N GLU A 205 -20.02 -6.80 10.26
CA GLU A 205 -19.45 -6.00 11.34
C GLU A 205 -17.94 -6.22 11.48
N GLU A 206 -17.48 -7.48 11.43
CA GLU A 206 -16.06 -7.81 11.51
C GLU A 206 -15.28 -7.24 10.32
N LEU A 207 -15.78 -7.37 9.09
CA LEU A 207 -15.11 -6.79 7.92
C LEU A 207 -15.15 -5.26 7.94
N ARG A 208 -16.26 -4.66 8.44
CA ARG A 208 -16.38 -3.21 8.56
C ARG A 208 -15.43 -2.62 9.59
N SER A 209 -15.09 -3.34 10.66
CA SER A 209 -14.08 -2.92 11.64
C SER A 209 -12.66 -2.83 11.04
N ARG A 210 -12.45 -3.40 9.85
CA ARG A 210 -11.22 -3.36 9.08
C ARG A 210 -11.23 -2.31 7.96
N VAL A 211 -12.23 -1.43 7.97
CA VAL A 211 -12.35 -0.30 7.03
C VAL A 211 -12.03 0.98 7.77
N VAL A 212 -11.14 1.80 7.20
CA VAL A 212 -10.80 3.13 7.70
C VAL A 212 -11.21 4.16 6.66
N GLN A 213 -12.30 4.85 6.92
CA GLN A 213 -12.80 5.93 6.06
C GLN A 213 -12.00 7.22 6.27
N PRO A 214 -12.01 8.18 5.34
CA PRO A 214 -11.34 9.47 5.53
C PRO A 214 -11.74 10.20 6.82
N GLY A 215 -13.01 10.10 7.21
CA GLY A 215 -13.54 10.69 8.46
C GLY A 215 -13.12 10.00 9.74
N ASP A 216 -12.63 8.75 9.67
CA ASP A 216 -12.20 7.94 10.82
C ASP A 216 -10.70 8.10 11.11
N ARG A 217 -9.96 8.81 10.25
CA ARG A 217 -8.52 9.02 10.42
C ARG A 217 -8.23 9.94 11.59
N VAL A 218 -7.47 9.45 12.56
CA VAL A 218 -7.06 10.23 13.74
C VAL A 218 -5.66 10.81 13.50
N TYR A 219 -5.62 12.06 13.07
CA TYR A 219 -4.37 12.78 12.84
C TYR A 219 -3.76 13.30 14.14
N SER A 220 -2.45 13.12 14.28
CA SER A 220 -1.63 13.71 15.35
C SER A 220 -0.69 14.74 14.76
N SER A 221 -0.76 15.98 15.25
CA SER A 221 0.17 17.08 14.93
C SER A 221 1.45 17.07 15.78
N SER A 222 1.63 16.04 16.62
CA SER A 222 2.81 15.82 17.46
C SER A 222 3.27 14.36 17.37
N ALA A 223 3.28 13.82 16.14
CA ALA A 223 3.63 12.44 15.89
C ALA A 223 5.14 12.22 15.69
N LEU A 224 5.88 13.24 15.28
CA LEU A 224 7.27 13.17 14.86
C LEU A 224 8.09 14.29 15.48
N LEU A 225 9.39 14.07 15.74
CA LEU A 225 10.29 15.09 16.29
C LEU A 225 10.30 16.37 15.46
N CYS A 226 10.27 16.22 14.13
CA CYS A 226 10.30 17.37 13.22
C CYS A 226 9.08 18.28 13.34
N THR A 227 7.97 17.83 13.95
CA THR A 227 6.77 18.70 14.10
C THR A 227 7.01 19.91 15.01
N ALA A 228 8.07 19.87 15.83
CA ALA A 228 8.51 21.00 16.65
C ALA A 228 9.42 21.98 15.89
N VAL A 229 9.78 21.67 14.64
CA VAL A 229 10.75 22.42 13.83
C VAL A 229 10.05 23.12 12.67
N GLU A 230 10.53 24.31 12.29
CA GLU A 230 10.04 25.05 11.12
C GLU A 230 10.11 24.17 9.86
N GLY A 231 9.03 24.13 9.07
CA GLY A 231 8.90 23.28 7.89
C GLY A 231 8.50 21.82 8.20
N GLY A 232 8.48 21.42 9.47
CA GLY A 232 8.19 20.05 9.90
C GLY A 232 6.75 19.78 10.35
N ALA A 233 5.83 20.74 10.21
CA ALA A 233 4.45 20.61 10.66
C ALA A 233 3.64 19.68 9.74
N ALA A 234 3.78 18.36 9.99
CA ALA A 234 3.04 17.32 9.31
C ALA A 234 2.15 16.56 10.31
N ASP A 235 0.89 16.37 9.96
CA ASP A 235 -0.04 15.54 10.71
C ASP A 235 0.13 14.07 10.26
N LEU A 236 0.19 13.13 11.19
CA LEU A 236 0.29 11.69 10.91
C LEU A 236 -0.94 10.94 11.43
N ALA A 237 -1.61 10.17 10.56
CA ALA A 237 -2.68 9.26 10.96
C ALA A 237 -2.25 7.81 10.72
N LEU A 238 -2.16 7.02 11.79
CA LEU A 238 -1.82 5.60 11.71
C LEU A 238 -3.03 4.80 11.25
N VAL A 239 -2.85 3.99 10.22
CA VAL A 239 -3.89 3.09 9.71
C VAL A 239 -3.59 1.65 10.09
N ILE A 240 -2.43 1.12 9.71
CA ILE A 240 -2.00 -0.24 10.01
C ILE A 240 -0.65 -0.16 10.71
N GLY A 241 -0.58 -0.72 11.92
CA GLY A 241 0.64 -0.73 12.72
C GLY A 241 1.10 0.67 13.16
N TYR A 242 2.16 0.72 13.92
CA TYR A 242 2.63 1.97 14.54
C TYR A 242 3.47 2.87 13.59
N GLY A 243 3.88 2.34 12.45
CA GLY A 243 4.58 3.12 11.43
C GLY A 243 5.77 3.89 11.97
N MET A 244 5.88 5.15 11.56
CA MET A 244 6.94 6.07 11.97
C MET A 244 6.61 6.87 13.25
N SER A 245 5.46 6.64 13.90
CA SER A 245 5.05 7.50 15.00
C SER A 245 6.00 7.42 16.20
N GLU A 246 6.45 8.57 16.66
CA GLU A 246 7.20 8.78 17.90
C GLU A 246 6.29 9.22 19.06
N ASN A 247 4.98 9.31 18.82
CA ASN A 247 3.99 9.66 19.84
C ASN A 247 3.49 8.38 20.55
N ARG A 248 3.91 8.19 21.80
CA ARG A 248 3.52 7.01 22.61
C ARG A 248 2.01 6.86 22.86
N ARG A 249 1.21 7.88 22.59
CA ARG A 249 -0.25 7.87 22.79
C ARG A 249 -1.02 7.59 21.52
N GLN A 250 -0.34 7.62 20.36
CA GLN A 250 -1.00 7.36 19.09
C GLN A 250 -1.17 5.85 18.89
N VAL A 251 -2.35 5.43 18.45
CA VAL A 251 -2.73 4.04 18.22
C VAL A 251 -3.18 3.87 16.79
N PRO A 252 -2.80 2.82 16.09
CA PRO A 252 -3.29 2.53 14.76
C PRO A 252 -4.76 2.11 14.78
N SER A 253 -5.46 2.32 13.67
CA SER A 253 -6.84 1.83 13.50
C SER A 253 -6.89 0.31 13.40
N ILE A 254 -5.86 -0.31 12.80
CA ILE A 254 -5.74 -1.75 12.59
C ILE A 254 -4.42 -2.23 13.19
N HIS A 255 -4.49 -3.19 14.12
CA HIS A 255 -3.33 -3.69 14.87
C HIS A 255 -2.76 -5.00 14.32
N GLU A 256 -3.53 -5.76 13.54
CA GLU A 256 -3.09 -7.05 13.02
C GLU A 256 -1.89 -6.88 12.07
N PRO A 257 -0.91 -7.79 12.16
CA PRO A 257 0.27 -7.77 11.30
C PRO A 257 -0.09 -7.97 9.81
N HIS A 258 0.53 -7.18 8.94
CA HIS A 258 0.34 -7.24 7.49
C HIS A 258 1.65 -7.50 6.72
N SER A 259 2.78 -7.60 7.42
CA SER A 259 4.16 -7.54 6.91
C SER A 259 4.54 -6.15 6.38
N PHE A 260 3.71 -5.16 6.60
CA PHE A 260 3.97 -3.74 6.36
C PHE A 260 3.09 -2.91 7.33
N ASN A 261 3.48 -1.66 7.52
CA ASN A 261 2.66 -0.67 8.19
C ASN A 261 2.26 0.44 7.21
N LEU A 262 1.18 1.17 7.54
CA LEU A 262 0.56 2.12 6.65
C LEU A 262 0.04 3.33 7.43
N ALA A 263 0.41 4.53 6.99
CA ALA A 263 -0.01 5.78 7.60
C ALA A 263 -0.25 6.88 6.56
N TRP A 264 -1.18 7.78 6.85
CA TRP A 264 -1.35 9.01 6.10
C TRP A 264 -0.50 10.13 6.71
N VAL A 265 0.19 10.87 5.87
CA VAL A 265 0.81 12.15 6.20
C VAL A 265 0.06 13.26 5.48
N ARG A 266 -0.34 14.28 6.24
CA ARG A 266 -1.01 15.47 5.71
C ARG A 266 -0.20 16.70 6.08
N ALA A 267 0.06 17.57 5.11
CA ALA A 267 0.81 18.80 5.35
C ALA A 267 0.34 19.95 4.46
N ALA A 268 0.39 21.16 4.99
CA ALA A 268 0.21 22.37 4.21
C ALA A 268 1.43 22.64 3.32
N ALA A 269 1.29 23.52 2.33
CA ALA A 269 2.42 23.92 1.48
C ALA A 269 3.58 24.49 2.32
N GLY A 270 4.81 24.05 2.03
CA GLY A 270 6.03 24.35 2.76
C GLY A 270 6.24 23.51 4.02
N GLN A 271 5.34 22.58 4.34
CA GLN A 271 5.42 21.71 5.51
C GLN A 271 5.55 20.25 5.08
N GLY A 272 6.10 19.41 5.97
CA GLY A 272 6.24 17.98 5.67
C GLY A 272 7.05 17.23 6.70
N VAL A 273 7.61 16.11 6.31
CA VAL A 273 8.52 15.31 7.14
C VAL A 273 9.96 15.66 6.77
N LEU A 274 10.67 16.26 7.71
CA LEU A 274 12.03 16.73 7.52
C LEU A 274 13.03 15.58 7.40
N ARG A 275 14.29 15.90 7.15
CA ARG A 275 15.35 14.94 6.82
C ARG A 275 15.58 13.92 7.93
N HIS A 276 15.34 12.66 7.58
CA HIS A 276 15.49 11.49 8.42
C HIS A 276 15.93 10.28 7.60
N ARG A 277 16.27 9.19 8.27
CA ARG A 277 16.46 7.88 7.65
C ARG A 277 15.99 6.75 8.58
N HIS A 278 15.80 5.57 8.02
CA HIS A 278 15.53 4.33 8.74
C HIS A 278 15.92 3.13 7.87
N ASP A 279 15.91 1.94 8.43
CA ASP A 279 16.35 0.71 7.80
C ASP A 279 15.25 -0.14 7.17
N GLN A 280 13.99 0.29 7.22
CA GLN A 280 12.92 -0.33 6.45
C GLN A 280 12.87 0.25 5.03
N THR A 281 12.40 -0.56 4.08
CA THR A 281 11.96 -0.08 2.77
C THR A 281 10.72 0.80 2.94
N GLN A 282 10.56 1.77 2.05
CA GLN A 282 9.42 2.68 2.12
C GLN A 282 8.88 2.96 0.71
N ALA A 283 7.57 3.00 0.58
CA ALA A 283 6.91 3.52 -0.60
C ALA A 283 5.98 4.67 -0.22
N LEU A 284 5.92 5.66 -1.08
CA LEU A 284 5.08 6.84 -0.97
C LEU A 284 4.08 6.85 -2.12
N LEU A 285 2.79 7.10 -1.83
CA LEU A 285 1.75 7.29 -2.83
C LEU A 285 1.05 8.63 -2.58
N VAL A 286 1.09 9.53 -3.54
CA VAL A 286 0.44 10.83 -3.42
C VAL A 286 -1.06 10.68 -3.68
N LYS A 287 -1.89 11.01 -2.70
CA LYS A 287 -3.34 11.10 -2.86
C LYS A 287 -3.75 12.48 -3.38
N SER A 288 -3.15 13.53 -2.83
CA SER A 288 -3.46 14.90 -3.22
C SER A 288 -2.27 15.84 -3.01
N GLY A 289 -2.30 16.96 -3.70
CA GLY A 289 -1.25 17.96 -3.66
C GLY A 289 -0.03 17.58 -4.52
N ARG A 290 1.04 18.36 -4.36
CA ARG A 290 2.35 18.08 -4.97
C ARG A 290 3.41 18.06 -3.88
N TRP A 291 4.32 17.11 -4.00
CA TRP A 291 5.30 16.80 -2.96
C TRP A 291 6.71 16.78 -3.54
N ASP A 292 7.63 17.44 -2.88
CA ASP A 292 9.06 17.31 -3.14
C ASP A 292 9.63 16.20 -2.26
N ILE A 293 10.13 15.15 -2.90
CA ILE A 293 10.87 14.08 -2.26
C ILE A 293 12.34 14.36 -2.46
N THR A 294 13.05 14.66 -1.36
CA THR A 294 14.49 14.95 -1.39
C THR A 294 15.24 13.78 -0.78
N LEU A 295 16.23 13.27 -1.51
CA LEU A 295 17.11 12.21 -1.06
C LEU A 295 18.54 12.71 -0.88
N ASN A 296 19.32 11.94 -0.14
CA ASN A 296 20.72 12.20 0.23
C ASN A 296 20.87 13.34 1.25
N GLY A 297 22.12 13.65 1.59
CA GLY A 297 22.51 14.78 2.41
C GLY A 297 22.97 15.95 1.54
N ASP A 298 24.29 16.08 1.38
CA ASP A 298 24.94 17.10 0.53
C ASP A 298 25.91 16.37 -0.44
N PRO A 299 25.70 16.46 -1.78
CA PRO A 299 24.58 17.14 -2.43
C PRO A 299 23.27 16.35 -2.34
N SER A 300 22.16 17.07 -2.17
CA SER A 300 20.81 16.48 -2.19
C SER A 300 20.23 16.47 -3.62
N THR A 301 19.29 15.56 -3.86
CA THR A 301 18.55 15.48 -5.12
C THR A 301 17.06 15.40 -4.82
N THR A 302 16.28 16.21 -5.52
CA THR A 302 14.83 16.33 -5.31
C THR A 302 14.07 15.92 -6.56
N VAL A 303 12.98 15.20 -6.37
CA VAL A 303 11.96 14.93 -7.39
C VAL A 303 10.61 15.41 -6.89
N THR A 304 9.86 16.09 -7.74
CA THR A 304 8.47 16.49 -7.43
C THR A 304 7.51 15.45 -8.00
N ILE A 305 6.58 14.97 -7.16
CA ILE A 305 5.53 14.03 -7.52
C ILE A 305 4.16 14.61 -7.18
N GLY A 306 3.12 14.17 -7.90
CA GLY A 306 1.74 14.64 -7.77
C GLY A 306 0.75 13.52 -7.57
N ALA A 307 -0.54 13.85 -7.56
CA ALA A 307 -1.62 12.88 -7.30
C ALA A 307 -1.56 11.67 -8.25
N GLY A 308 -1.59 10.47 -7.67
CA GLY A 308 -1.46 9.19 -8.37
C GLY A 308 -0.03 8.74 -8.63
N ASP A 309 0.99 9.60 -8.41
CA ASP A 309 2.39 9.19 -8.49
C ASP A 309 2.81 8.43 -7.23
N SER A 310 3.76 7.50 -7.39
CA SER A 310 4.39 6.77 -6.30
C SER A 310 5.91 6.94 -6.35
N PHE A 311 6.55 6.82 -5.20
CA PHE A 311 8.01 6.83 -5.10
C PHE A 311 8.48 5.76 -4.12
N SER A 312 9.46 4.95 -4.55
CA SER A 312 10.11 3.96 -3.68
C SER A 312 11.38 4.56 -3.07
N VAL A 313 11.41 4.67 -1.75
CA VAL A 313 12.58 5.17 -1.01
C VAL A 313 13.51 4.01 -0.66
N PRO A 314 14.79 4.04 -1.06
CA PRO A 314 15.74 3.01 -0.69
C PRO A 314 15.97 2.97 0.83
N GLN A 315 16.10 1.74 1.36
CA GLN A 315 16.47 1.48 2.74
C GLN A 315 17.75 2.22 3.13
N GLY A 316 17.76 2.87 4.28
CA GLY A 316 18.93 3.56 4.85
C GLY A 316 19.31 4.88 4.17
N SER A 317 18.67 5.29 3.08
CA SER A 317 18.92 6.60 2.47
C SER A 317 18.32 7.72 3.30
N TRP A 318 19.03 8.87 3.37
CA TRP A 318 18.45 10.12 3.87
C TRP A 318 17.31 10.58 2.96
N ARG A 319 16.18 10.97 3.55
CA ARG A 319 14.99 11.46 2.84
C ARG A 319 14.26 12.54 3.62
N SER A 320 13.59 13.38 2.88
CA SER A 320 12.51 14.25 3.36
C SER A 320 11.40 14.28 2.33
N TYR A 321 10.17 14.56 2.73
CA TYR A 321 9.06 14.80 1.83
C TYR A 321 8.23 15.99 2.33
N VAL A 322 8.17 17.02 1.50
CA VAL A 322 7.56 18.31 1.81
C VAL A 322 6.46 18.59 0.79
N CYS A 323 5.29 18.95 1.26
CA CYS A 323 4.20 19.42 0.42
C CYS A 323 4.57 20.79 -0.16
N VAL A 324 4.62 20.91 -1.47
CA VAL A 324 4.90 22.21 -2.14
C VAL A 324 3.62 22.87 -2.66
N ASP A 325 2.53 22.11 -2.77
CA ASP A 325 1.22 22.62 -3.18
C ASP A 325 0.14 21.74 -2.57
N GLY A 326 -0.70 22.29 -1.72
CA GLY A 326 -1.78 21.57 -1.03
C GLY A 326 -3.07 21.45 -1.86
N GLY A 327 -3.09 21.96 -3.09
CA GLY A 327 -4.29 21.98 -3.92
C GLY A 327 -5.43 22.79 -3.31
N ASP A 328 -6.66 22.43 -3.70
CA ASP A 328 -7.89 23.16 -3.30
C ASP A 328 -8.15 23.13 -1.78
N THR A 329 -7.64 22.12 -1.07
CA THR A 329 -7.82 21.98 0.38
C THR A 329 -6.77 22.73 1.20
N GLY A 330 -5.72 23.26 0.55
CA GLY A 330 -4.58 23.90 1.18
C GLY A 330 -3.60 22.94 1.87
N ALA A 331 -3.89 21.63 1.86
CA ALA A 331 -3.02 20.59 2.40
C ALA A 331 -2.99 19.36 1.48
N GLY A 332 -1.81 18.86 1.19
CA GLY A 332 -1.63 17.62 0.46
C GLY A 332 -1.67 16.40 1.39
N GLU A 333 -2.03 15.25 0.84
CA GLU A 333 -2.00 13.96 1.51
C GLU A 333 -1.12 12.96 0.76
N ILE A 334 -0.23 12.28 1.48
CA ILE A 334 0.62 11.21 0.99
C ILE A 334 0.47 9.98 1.88
N LEU A 335 0.29 8.82 1.27
CA LEU A 335 0.29 7.53 1.96
C LEU A 335 1.72 7.05 2.08
N VAL A 336 2.11 6.65 3.29
CA VAL A 336 3.42 6.09 3.60
C VAL A 336 3.25 4.62 3.93
N ILE A 337 3.96 3.76 3.21
CA ILE A 337 4.00 2.31 3.39
C ILE A 337 5.43 1.94 3.78
N ASN A 338 5.64 1.32 4.94
CA ASN A 338 6.96 0.83 5.33
C ASN A 338 6.93 -0.70 5.46
N GLY A 339 7.99 -1.37 5.03
CA GLY A 339 8.12 -2.82 5.16
C GLY A 339 8.27 -3.25 6.64
N GLY A 340 7.63 -4.38 6.98
CA GLY A 340 7.65 -4.95 8.32
C GLY A 340 6.51 -4.46 9.23
N ASP A 341 6.27 -5.23 10.29
CA ASP A 341 5.20 -4.96 11.26
C ASP A 341 5.69 -4.15 12.49
N ASP A 342 6.99 -4.05 12.65
CA ASP A 342 7.60 -3.31 13.77
C ASP A 342 7.45 -1.80 13.57
N ARG A 343 7.45 -1.06 14.69
CA ARG A 343 7.54 0.40 14.65
C ARG A 343 8.85 0.83 14.01
N VAL A 344 8.78 1.76 13.08
CA VAL A 344 9.96 2.33 12.39
C VAL A 344 10.73 3.23 13.36
N THR A 345 12.00 2.93 13.57
CA THR A 345 12.90 3.78 14.35
C THR A 345 13.57 4.80 13.44
N LEU A 346 13.31 6.08 13.67
CA LEU A 346 13.86 7.16 12.86
C LEU A 346 15.22 7.62 13.40
N GLU A 347 16.15 7.84 12.49
CA GLU A 347 17.37 8.62 12.74
C GLU A 347 17.17 9.98 12.06
N TRP A 348 17.04 11.02 12.86
CA TRP A 348 16.88 12.39 12.38
C TRP A 348 18.22 13.01 12.00
N ALA A 349 18.21 13.88 10.99
CA ALA A 349 19.41 14.62 10.63
C ALA A 349 19.83 15.57 11.78
N PRO A 350 21.15 15.79 11.97
CA PRO A 350 21.64 16.59 13.10
C PRO A 350 21.03 17.98 13.24
N GLU A 351 20.74 18.63 12.12
CA GLU A 351 20.09 19.95 12.11
C GLU A 351 18.63 19.90 12.63
N VAL A 352 17.91 18.80 12.37
CA VAL A 352 16.55 18.59 12.88
C VAL A 352 16.59 18.34 14.38
N VAL A 353 17.54 17.52 14.86
CA VAL A 353 17.72 17.25 16.28
C VAL A 353 18.08 18.52 17.04
N SER A 354 19.00 19.33 16.50
CA SER A 354 19.38 20.62 17.11
C SER A 354 18.21 21.58 17.19
N ALA A 355 17.45 21.75 16.10
CA ALA A 355 16.31 22.66 16.07
C ALA A 355 15.17 22.18 16.98
N ALA A 356 14.96 20.88 17.12
CA ALA A 356 13.99 20.33 18.06
C ALA A 356 14.41 20.57 19.52
N ALA A 357 15.71 20.44 19.83
CA ALA A 357 16.24 20.75 21.17
C ALA A 357 16.08 22.25 21.52
N ASP A 358 16.28 23.15 20.56
CA ASP A 358 16.01 24.59 20.73
C ASP A 358 14.52 24.88 21.02
N ALA A 359 13.63 23.98 20.58
CA ALA A 359 12.20 24.01 20.85
C ALA A 359 11.79 23.20 22.11
N ASP A 360 12.75 22.77 22.94
CA ASP A 360 12.57 21.95 24.17
C ASP A 360 12.03 20.52 23.90
N TRP A 361 12.37 19.92 22.74
CA TRP A 361 11.96 18.56 22.40
C TRP A 361 13.15 17.65 22.09
N THR A 362 13.01 16.38 22.46
CA THR A 362 13.97 15.31 22.16
C THR A 362 13.27 13.96 22.01
N ILE A 363 14.04 12.92 21.68
CA ILE A 363 13.60 11.52 21.67
C ILE A 363 14.15 10.83 22.92
N ASP A 364 13.30 10.13 23.66
CA ASP A 364 13.67 9.33 24.81
C ASP A 364 14.40 8.02 24.38
N PRO A 365 15.03 7.27 25.34
CA PRO A 365 15.73 6.03 25.00
C PRO A 365 14.87 4.93 24.36
N ASN A 366 13.53 5.02 24.46
CA ASN A 366 12.58 4.11 23.82
C ASN A 366 12.11 4.60 22.46
N GLY A 367 12.65 5.73 21.97
CA GLY A 367 12.32 6.31 20.66
C GLY A 367 10.99 7.05 20.64
N TYR A 368 10.57 7.68 21.74
CA TYR A 368 9.38 8.50 21.78
C TYR A 368 9.70 9.95 22.09
N LEU A 369 8.84 10.85 21.61
CA LEU A 369 8.90 12.27 21.91
C LEU A 369 8.85 12.53 23.41
N ALA A 370 9.77 13.36 23.89
CA ALA A 370 9.85 13.79 25.29
C ALA A 370 10.28 15.27 25.37
N PRO A 371 9.82 16.03 26.37
CA PRO A 371 10.36 17.34 26.67
C PRO A 371 11.84 17.22 27.08
N LEU A 372 12.72 18.03 26.49
CA LEU A 372 14.16 17.99 26.75
C LEU A 372 14.48 18.28 28.23
N GLY A 373 13.82 19.25 28.85
CA GLY A 373 14.02 19.59 30.26
C GLY A 373 13.74 18.44 31.23
N VAL A 374 12.78 17.56 30.93
CA VAL A 374 12.49 16.37 31.73
C VAL A 374 13.61 15.32 31.60
N MET A 375 14.17 15.19 30.40
CA MET A 375 15.26 14.23 30.15
C MET A 375 16.56 14.66 30.83
N LEU A 376 16.88 15.96 30.85
CA LEU A 376 18.06 16.49 31.51
C LEU A 376 18.00 16.29 33.03
N THR A 377 16.83 16.46 33.67
CA THR A 377 16.67 16.23 35.10
C THR A 377 16.77 14.75 35.48
N ALA A 378 16.37 13.85 34.62
CA ALA A 378 16.49 12.40 34.85
C ALA A 378 17.95 11.89 34.78
N THR A 379 18.85 12.63 34.14
CA THR A 379 20.28 12.27 34.00
C THR A 379 21.18 12.96 35.04
N GLU A 380 20.69 13.94 35.79
CA GLU A 380 21.46 14.65 36.84
C GLU A 380 21.40 13.96 38.20
N ASP A 381 20.47 13.01 38.41
CA ASP A 381 20.23 12.31 39.70
C ASP A 381 20.85 10.88 39.76
N ASP A 382 21.61 10.46 38.75
CA ASP A 382 22.38 9.20 38.69
C ASP A 382 23.91 9.52 38.84
#